data_438a8b9eb151860cda5b6bfe6ce01f6f
#
_entry.id   438a8b9eb151860cda5b6bfe6ce01f6f
#
_cell.length_a   1.000
_cell.length_b   1.000
_cell.length_c   1.000
_cell.angle_alpha   90.00
_cell.angle_beta   90.00
_cell.angle_gamma   90.00
#
_symmetry.space_group_name_H-M   'P 1'
#
loop_
_entity.id
_entity.type
_entity.pdbx_description
1 polymer ?
#
loop_
_entity_poly.entity_id
_entity_poly.type
_entity_poly.pdbx_seq_one_letter_code
_entity_poly.pdbx_strand_id
1 'polypeptide(L)'
;FEEVGQGRGWGSYPSIKTVARYIKHLMDSRGGESARYLAANGSREWKNKKMVKARRDATSLEVMEYVVGDEHTFDFWVQWTAPNGKVKAVRPKLVAWMDMKSRCIIGDVACVDANSQTLKESLVKMIYSNPGGVPHILHVDNGKDYTAKTMTGQNRKERKIDFSFDAETVGFYQSIGIEDVGRSLPYQPWDKPIERFFKTVCDKFSRWFESYTGTLTGSKTYAKRQKDVDKMLERGELLTMEEFFEVWTTWKETKYHTRVHRGLKDAGAKWVT
;
A
#
# COMPACT_ATOMS: atom_id res chain seq x y z
N PHE A 1 39.76 2.05 28.54
CA PHE A 1 40.96 2.47 27.81
C PHE A 1 42.25 2.18 28.61
N GLU A 2 42.31 2.55 29.89
CA GLU A 2 43.47 2.32 30.74
C GLU A 2 43.83 0.82 30.85
N GLU A 3 42.87 -0.04 31.20
CA GLU A 3 43.06 -1.48 31.30
C GLU A 3 43.54 -2.13 30.00
N VAL A 4 42.90 -1.75 28.87
CA VAL A 4 43.29 -2.29 27.57
C VAL A 4 44.62 -1.76 27.10
N GLY A 5 44.97 -0.52 27.43
CA GLY A 5 46.24 0.09 27.09
C GLY A 5 47.40 -0.45 27.88
N GLN A 6 47.21 -0.72 29.18
CA GLN A 6 48.21 -1.41 30.02
C GLN A 6 48.53 -2.80 29.49
N GLY A 7 47.52 -3.58 29.14
CA GLY A 7 47.70 -4.91 28.52
C GLY A 7 48.39 -4.90 27.15
N ARG A 8 48.40 -3.76 26.45
CA ARG A 8 49.02 -3.57 25.12
C ARG A 8 50.29 -2.74 25.15
N GLY A 9 50.78 -2.35 26.33
CA GLY A 9 52.01 -1.57 26.47
C GLY A 9 51.94 -0.15 25.91
N TRP A 10 50.77 0.49 25.90
CA TRP A 10 50.66 1.88 25.45
C TRP A 10 51.32 2.85 26.43
N GLY A 11 52.16 3.74 25.93
CA GLY A 11 52.90 4.72 26.76
C GLY A 11 52.05 5.90 27.23
N SER A 12 50.90 6.16 26.60
CA SER A 12 49.95 7.21 27.00
C SER A 12 48.53 6.89 26.53
N TYR A 13 47.57 7.39 27.26
CA TYR A 13 46.13 7.21 26.92
C TYR A 13 45.46 8.54 26.62
N PRO A 14 44.59 8.61 25.64
CA PRO A 14 43.82 9.82 25.38
C PRO A 14 42.86 10.11 26.54
N SER A 15 42.76 11.38 26.92
CA SER A 15 41.78 11.78 27.93
C SER A 15 40.33 11.46 27.47
N ILE A 16 39.42 11.29 28.45
CA ILE A 16 37.98 11.10 28.18
C ILE A 16 37.43 12.21 27.26
N LYS A 17 37.89 13.46 27.48
CA LYS A 17 37.50 14.61 26.62
C LYS A 17 37.98 14.44 25.19
N THR A 18 39.17 13.90 24.99
CA THR A 18 39.74 13.63 23.66
C THR A 18 38.94 12.53 22.94
N VAL A 19 38.64 11.45 23.65
CA VAL A 19 37.80 10.36 23.12
C VAL A 19 36.41 10.85 22.76
N ALA A 20 35.77 11.61 23.65
CA ALA A 20 34.44 12.17 23.40
C ALA A 20 34.44 13.11 22.20
N ARG A 21 35.47 13.94 22.02
CA ARG A 21 35.63 14.82 20.86
C ARG A 21 35.80 14.04 19.56
N TYR A 22 36.57 12.97 19.58
CA TYR A 22 36.76 12.11 18.42
C TYR A 22 35.48 11.34 18.05
N ILE A 23 34.77 10.81 19.04
CA ILE A 23 33.46 10.19 18.81
C ILE A 23 32.48 11.19 18.21
N LYS A 24 32.44 12.42 18.76
CA LYS A 24 31.59 13.47 18.18
C LYS A 24 31.98 13.77 16.73
N HIS A 25 33.28 13.92 16.44
CA HIS A 25 33.77 14.11 15.07
C HIS A 25 33.35 12.98 14.13
N LEU A 26 33.46 11.72 14.56
CA LEU A 26 32.99 10.58 13.78
C LEU A 26 31.49 10.61 13.55
N MET A 27 30.72 11.07 14.54
CA MET A 27 29.25 11.18 14.43
C MET A 27 28.82 12.34 13.52
N ASP A 28 29.55 13.45 13.58
CA ASP A 28 29.32 14.62 12.71
C ASP A 28 29.86 14.38 11.29
N SER A 29 30.71 13.36 11.10
CA SER A 29 31.24 13.00 9.79
C SER A 29 30.14 12.44 8.87
N ARG A 30 30.37 12.56 7.56
CA ARG A 30 29.44 12.09 6.53
C ARG A 30 29.17 10.59 6.68
N GLY A 31 27.96 10.24 7.14
CA GLY A 31 27.55 8.85 7.39
C GLY A 31 27.68 8.35 8.82
N GLY A 32 28.40 9.03 9.72
CA GLY A 32 28.60 8.58 11.11
C GLY A 32 27.28 8.47 11.88
N GLU A 33 26.39 9.46 11.77
CA GLU A 33 25.06 9.41 12.36
C GLU A 33 24.21 8.26 11.76
N SER A 34 24.31 8.07 10.45
CA SER A 34 23.62 7.00 9.73
C SER A 34 24.08 5.61 10.16
N ALA A 35 25.39 5.40 10.29
CA ALA A 35 25.98 4.15 10.75
C ALA A 35 25.58 3.84 12.21
N ARG A 36 25.61 4.84 13.09
CA ARG A 36 25.13 4.69 14.48
C ARG A 36 23.65 4.32 14.52
N TYR A 37 22.82 4.99 13.72
CA TYR A 37 21.40 4.70 13.66
C TYR A 37 21.15 3.26 13.18
N LEU A 38 21.90 2.79 12.18
CA LEU A 38 21.87 1.40 11.72
C LEU A 38 22.23 0.41 12.82
N ALA A 39 23.32 0.66 13.54
CA ALA A 39 23.80 -0.19 14.64
C ALA A 39 22.79 -0.27 15.80
N ALA A 40 22.16 0.87 16.14
CA ALA A 40 21.21 0.95 17.25
C ALA A 40 19.81 0.39 16.93
N ASN A 41 19.34 0.52 15.68
CA ASN A 41 17.93 0.26 15.31
C ASN A 41 17.77 -0.86 14.27
N GLY A 42 18.87 -1.39 13.74
CA GLY A 42 18.88 -2.42 12.72
C GLY A 42 18.57 -1.91 11.30
N SER A 43 18.79 -2.79 10.32
CA SER A 43 18.75 -2.41 8.91
C SER A 43 17.36 -2.01 8.42
N ARG A 44 16.30 -2.61 8.95
CA ARG A 44 14.91 -2.28 8.58
C ARG A 44 14.57 -0.84 8.94
N GLU A 45 14.82 -0.46 10.19
CA GLU A 45 14.51 0.89 10.68
C GLU A 45 15.42 1.94 10.04
N TRP A 46 16.68 1.59 9.78
CA TRP A 46 17.60 2.43 9.03
C TRP A 46 17.13 2.69 7.59
N LYS A 47 16.71 1.64 6.87
CA LYS A 47 16.13 1.77 5.52
C LYS A 47 14.91 2.68 5.53
N ASN A 48 14.07 2.57 6.56
CA ASN A 48 12.85 3.38 6.66
C ASN A 48 13.13 4.86 6.88
N LYS A 49 14.12 5.22 7.73
CA LYS A 49 14.28 6.59 8.23
C LYS A 49 15.54 7.31 7.73
N LYS A 50 16.61 6.59 7.45
CA LYS A 50 17.91 7.20 7.14
C LYS A 50 18.40 6.98 5.71
N MET A 51 17.96 5.91 5.06
CA MET A 51 18.35 5.65 3.68
C MET A 51 17.84 6.75 2.74
N VAL A 52 18.71 7.25 1.89
CA VAL A 52 18.34 8.20 0.84
C VAL A 52 17.40 7.48 -0.13
N LYS A 53 16.24 8.07 -0.35
CA LYS A 53 15.22 7.55 -1.27
C LYS A 53 15.21 8.42 -2.51
N ALA A 54 15.29 7.79 -3.67
CA ALA A 54 15.08 8.49 -4.93
C ALA A 54 13.66 9.05 -4.98
N ARG A 55 13.51 10.28 -5.46
CA ARG A 55 12.18 10.80 -5.81
C ARG A 55 11.75 10.13 -7.10
N ARG A 56 10.52 9.64 -7.13
CA ARG A 56 9.92 9.17 -8.37
C ARG A 56 9.47 10.38 -9.16
N ASP A 57 9.91 10.44 -10.37
CA ASP A 57 9.40 11.39 -11.35
C ASP A 57 8.26 10.72 -12.14
N ALA A 58 7.03 11.15 -11.84
CA ALA A 58 5.86 10.69 -12.58
C ALA A 58 5.55 11.61 -13.78
N THR A 59 6.35 12.67 -13.99
CA THR A 59 6.10 13.61 -15.08
C THR A 59 6.48 13.00 -16.44
N SER A 60 7.48 12.12 -16.44
CA SER A 60 7.92 11.39 -17.64
C SER A 60 7.03 10.23 -18.06
N LEU A 61 6.12 9.78 -17.17
CA LEU A 61 5.20 8.69 -17.47
C LEU A 61 4.06 9.15 -18.38
N GLU A 62 3.60 8.26 -19.23
CA GLU A 62 2.31 8.38 -19.91
C GLU A 62 1.17 7.80 -19.06
N VAL A 63 -0.07 8.15 -19.39
CA VAL A 63 -1.26 7.57 -18.74
C VAL A 63 -1.34 6.09 -19.08
N MET A 64 -1.59 5.22 -18.09
CA MET A 64 -1.60 3.76 -18.23
C MET A 64 -0.23 3.11 -18.49
N GLU A 65 0.86 3.87 -18.53
CA GLU A 65 2.19 3.27 -18.63
C GLU A 65 2.56 2.46 -17.39
N TYR A 66 2.27 2.99 -16.22
CA TYR A 66 2.59 2.33 -14.94
C TYR A 66 1.41 2.40 -13.97
N VAL A 67 0.83 1.24 -13.66
CA VAL A 67 -0.31 1.11 -12.75
C VAL A 67 0.06 0.33 -11.50
N VAL A 68 -0.37 0.81 -10.35
CA VAL A 68 -0.12 0.17 -9.05
C VAL A 68 -1.41 -0.39 -8.49
N GLY A 69 -1.40 -1.67 -8.13
CA GLY A 69 -2.52 -2.35 -7.48
C GLY A 69 -2.26 -2.64 -6.01
N ASP A 70 -3.33 -2.52 -5.20
CA ASP A 70 -3.28 -2.91 -3.80
C ASP A 70 -4.69 -3.16 -3.22
N GLU A 71 -4.74 -3.77 -2.04
CA GLU A 71 -5.94 -4.10 -1.29
C GLU A 71 -6.05 -3.23 -0.04
N HIS A 72 -7.27 -2.78 0.27
CA HIS A 72 -7.56 -2.03 1.48
C HIS A 72 -8.82 -2.56 2.18
N THR A 73 -8.77 -2.71 3.49
CA THR A 73 -9.96 -2.99 4.32
C THR A 73 -10.47 -1.69 4.92
N PHE A 74 -11.71 -1.31 4.62
CA PHE A 74 -12.31 -0.11 5.19
C PHE A 74 -12.49 -0.18 6.70
N ASP A 75 -12.43 0.96 7.37
CA ASP A 75 -12.54 1.07 8.83
C ASP A 75 -13.98 1.31 9.31
N PHE A 76 -14.98 0.73 8.63
CA PHE A 76 -16.39 0.76 8.99
C PHE A 76 -17.08 -0.54 8.59
N TRP A 77 -18.32 -0.72 9.03
CA TRP A 77 -19.08 -1.93 8.79
C TRP A 77 -20.24 -1.66 7.84
N VAL A 78 -20.56 -2.66 7.03
CA VAL A 78 -21.74 -2.71 6.16
C VAL A 78 -22.46 -4.04 6.37
N GLN A 79 -23.73 -4.12 6.01
CA GLN A 79 -24.42 -5.39 5.95
C GLN A 79 -24.14 -6.12 4.64
N TRP A 80 -23.97 -7.40 4.73
CA TRP A 80 -23.77 -8.29 3.59
C TRP A 80 -24.61 -9.55 3.75
N THR A 81 -25.31 -9.91 2.67
CA THR A 81 -26.08 -11.15 2.63
C THR A 81 -25.25 -12.25 2.01
N ALA A 82 -24.92 -13.26 2.80
CA ALA A 82 -24.16 -14.41 2.35
C ALA A 82 -25.01 -15.26 1.36
N PRO A 83 -24.37 -16.09 0.52
CA PRO A 83 -25.07 -16.96 -0.43
C PRO A 83 -26.11 -17.90 0.19
N ASN A 84 -25.97 -18.20 1.48
CA ASN A 84 -26.94 -18.98 2.26
C ASN A 84 -28.10 -18.15 2.84
N GLY A 85 -28.25 -16.89 2.44
CA GLY A 85 -29.27 -15.96 2.89
C GLY A 85 -28.99 -15.33 4.28
N LYS A 86 -27.89 -15.68 4.96
CA LYS A 86 -27.56 -15.10 6.26
C LYS A 86 -27.01 -13.70 6.13
N VAL A 87 -27.63 -12.72 6.78
CA VAL A 87 -27.15 -11.34 6.84
C VAL A 87 -26.08 -11.21 7.94
N LYS A 88 -25.00 -10.54 7.64
CA LYS A 88 -23.87 -10.30 8.57
C LYS A 88 -23.34 -8.87 8.40
N ALA A 89 -22.85 -8.32 9.50
CA ALA A 89 -22.00 -7.13 9.44
C ALA A 89 -20.58 -7.54 9.02
N VAL A 90 -20.05 -6.89 7.98
CA VAL A 90 -18.70 -7.14 7.46
C VAL A 90 -17.97 -5.83 7.25
N ARG A 91 -16.65 -5.84 7.34
CA ARG A 91 -15.82 -4.72 6.91
C ARG A 91 -15.51 -4.93 5.42
N PRO A 92 -15.97 -4.04 4.53
CA PRO A 92 -15.71 -4.22 3.11
C PRO A 92 -14.22 -4.06 2.81
N LYS A 93 -13.77 -4.78 1.81
CA LYS A 93 -12.46 -4.66 1.21
C LYS A 93 -12.56 -4.00 -0.15
N LEU A 94 -11.55 -3.29 -0.54
CA LEU A 94 -11.38 -2.67 -1.85
C LEU A 94 -10.14 -3.22 -2.51
N VAL A 95 -10.28 -3.78 -3.69
CA VAL A 95 -9.17 -3.99 -4.62
C VAL A 95 -9.16 -2.79 -5.55
N ALA A 96 -8.06 -2.07 -5.65
CA ALA A 96 -7.99 -0.84 -6.43
C ALA A 96 -6.70 -0.74 -7.26
N TRP A 97 -6.82 -0.12 -8.43
CA TRP A 97 -5.74 0.16 -9.37
C TRP A 97 -5.57 1.65 -9.55
N MET A 98 -4.36 2.15 -9.32
CA MET A 98 -4.02 3.55 -9.44
C MET A 98 -3.05 3.76 -10.59
N ASP A 99 -3.39 4.63 -11.53
CA ASP A 99 -2.44 5.13 -12.52
C ASP A 99 -1.42 6.06 -11.86
N MET A 100 -0.15 5.80 -12.11
CA MET A 100 0.96 6.53 -11.48
C MET A 100 1.15 7.93 -12.03
N LYS A 101 0.80 8.18 -13.28
CA LYS A 101 0.87 9.50 -13.92
C LYS A 101 -0.14 10.44 -13.29
N SER A 102 -1.36 10.01 -13.22
CA SER A 102 -2.52 10.84 -12.88
C SER A 102 -2.96 10.75 -11.42
N ARG A 103 -2.59 9.68 -10.71
CA ARG A 103 -3.08 9.32 -9.37
C ARG A 103 -4.57 8.95 -9.34
N CYS A 104 -5.16 8.72 -10.49
CA CYS A 104 -6.54 8.29 -10.61
C CYS A 104 -6.70 6.83 -10.21
N ILE A 105 -7.82 6.52 -9.58
CA ILE A 105 -8.26 5.15 -9.38
C ILE A 105 -9.06 4.77 -10.61
N ILE A 106 -8.48 3.92 -11.43
CA ILE A 106 -8.97 3.57 -12.76
C ILE A 106 -9.72 2.23 -12.81
N GLY A 107 -9.61 1.43 -11.76
CA GLY A 107 -10.35 0.18 -11.60
C GLY A 107 -10.45 -0.16 -10.13
N ASP A 108 -11.66 -0.49 -9.68
CA ASP A 108 -11.88 -0.86 -8.29
C ASP A 108 -13.08 -1.79 -8.13
N VAL A 109 -12.98 -2.69 -7.17
CA VAL A 109 -14.04 -3.61 -6.78
C VAL A 109 -14.12 -3.69 -5.28
N ALA A 110 -15.32 -3.49 -4.72
CA ALA A 110 -15.60 -3.76 -3.32
C ALA A 110 -16.02 -5.23 -3.14
N CYS A 111 -15.50 -5.88 -2.10
CA CYS A 111 -15.76 -7.27 -1.80
C CYS A 111 -15.71 -7.54 -0.30
N VAL A 112 -16.17 -8.71 0.13
CA VAL A 112 -15.99 -9.20 1.49
C VAL A 112 -14.59 -9.75 1.70
N ASP A 113 -14.17 -10.59 0.74
CA ASP A 113 -12.83 -11.16 0.72
C ASP A 113 -12.21 -11.01 -0.68
N ALA A 114 -11.05 -10.38 -0.73
CA ALA A 114 -10.30 -10.29 -1.96
C ALA A 114 -9.72 -11.67 -2.31
N ASN A 115 -9.81 -12.01 -3.58
CA ASN A 115 -9.28 -13.26 -4.14
C ASN A 115 -8.91 -13.04 -5.62
N SER A 116 -8.34 -14.04 -6.25
CA SER A 116 -7.91 -13.94 -7.64
C SER A 116 -9.06 -13.62 -8.63
N GLN A 117 -10.30 -14.02 -8.33
CA GLN A 117 -11.45 -13.68 -9.15
C GLN A 117 -11.81 -12.18 -9.02
N THR A 118 -11.87 -11.66 -7.80
CA THR A 118 -12.10 -10.22 -7.54
C THR A 118 -11.02 -9.36 -8.21
N LEU A 119 -9.77 -9.86 -8.19
CA LEU A 119 -8.66 -9.21 -8.87
C LEU A 119 -8.86 -9.14 -10.38
N LYS A 120 -9.29 -10.24 -11.02
CA LYS A 120 -9.60 -10.27 -12.46
C LYS A 120 -10.73 -9.30 -12.80
N GLU A 121 -11.79 -9.28 -11.99
CA GLU A 121 -12.92 -8.35 -12.17
C GLU A 121 -12.48 -6.90 -12.10
N SER A 122 -11.61 -6.56 -11.13
CA SER A 122 -11.08 -5.20 -10.97
C SER A 122 -10.18 -4.78 -12.13
N LEU A 123 -9.39 -5.71 -12.69
CA LEU A 123 -8.58 -5.48 -13.90
C LEU A 123 -9.46 -5.29 -15.14
N VAL A 124 -10.50 -6.11 -15.32
CA VAL A 124 -11.47 -5.95 -16.41
C VAL A 124 -12.15 -4.58 -16.31
N LYS A 125 -12.61 -4.18 -15.13
CA LYS A 125 -13.15 -2.83 -14.92
C LYS A 125 -12.17 -1.73 -15.29
N MET A 126 -10.88 -1.87 -14.93
CA MET A 126 -9.83 -0.93 -15.29
C MET A 126 -9.69 -0.81 -16.82
N ILE A 127 -9.67 -1.92 -17.53
CA ILE A 127 -9.52 -1.94 -19.00
C ILE A 127 -10.67 -1.20 -19.69
N TYR A 128 -11.89 -1.36 -19.18
CA TYR A 128 -13.10 -0.75 -19.76
C TYR A 128 -13.47 0.60 -19.14
N SER A 129 -12.69 1.14 -18.19
CA SER A 129 -12.94 2.45 -17.61
C SER A 129 -12.56 3.59 -18.58
N ASN A 130 -12.92 4.83 -18.23
CA ASN A 130 -12.51 6.02 -18.98
C ASN A 130 -11.93 7.06 -17.99
N PRO A 131 -10.61 7.37 -18.04
CA PRO A 131 -9.57 6.72 -18.83
C PRO A 131 -9.36 5.27 -18.40
N GLY A 132 -8.98 4.42 -19.34
CA GLY A 132 -8.74 3.00 -19.09
C GLY A 132 -7.86 2.42 -20.19
N GLY A 133 -7.72 1.10 -20.17
CA GLY A 133 -6.90 0.35 -21.11
C GLY A 133 -6.05 -0.70 -20.40
N VAL A 134 -5.23 -1.40 -21.18
CA VAL A 134 -4.25 -2.33 -20.67
C VAL A 134 -2.99 -1.55 -20.27
N PRO A 135 -2.53 -1.63 -18.99
CA PRO A 135 -1.29 -0.97 -18.61
C PRO A 135 -0.08 -1.67 -19.21
N HIS A 136 0.97 -0.91 -19.54
CA HIS A 136 2.24 -1.50 -19.95
C HIS A 136 2.89 -2.23 -18.77
N ILE A 137 2.99 -1.56 -17.62
CA ILE A 137 3.61 -2.10 -16.41
C ILE A 137 2.59 -2.12 -15.28
N LEU A 138 2.43 -3.29 -14.67
CA LEU A 138 1.60 -3.48 -13.51
C LEU A 138 2.47 -3.71 -12.26
N HIS A 139 2.29 -2.92 -11.22
CA HIS A 139 3.03 -3.10 -9.97
C HIS A 139 2.09 -3.57 -8.86
N VAL A 140 2.36 -4.75 -8.32
CA VAL A 140 1.50 -5.42 -7.34
C VAL A 140 2.26 -5.79 -6.08
N ASP A 141 1.52 -6.10 -5.00
CA ASP A 141 2.13 -6.68 -3.81
C ASP A 141 2.42 -8.17 -3.99
N ASN A 142 3.27 -8.72 -3.10
CA ASN A 142 3.55 -10.14 -3.04
C ASN A 142 2.41 -10.96 -2.41
N GLY A 143 1.21 -10.43 -2.34
CA GLY A 143 0.02 -11.12 -1.85
C GLY A 143 -0.26 -12.41 -2.64
N LYS A 144 -0.82 -13.41 -1.97
CA LYS A 144 -1.09 -14.72 -2.59
C LYS A 144 -2.03 -14.61 -3.79
N ASP A 145 -2.99 -13.70 -3.73
CA ASP A 145 -4.01 -13.53 -4.77
C ASP A 145 -3.42 -12.89 -6.02
N TYR A 146 -2.58 -11.86 -5.87
CA TYR A 146 -1.85 -11.22 -6.97
C TYR A 146 -0.85 -12.16 -7.65
N THR A 147 -0.31 -13.11 -6.90
CA THR A 147 0.69 -14.05 -7.37
C THR A 147 0.15 -15.46 -7.60
N ALA A 148 -1.17 -15.65 -7.59
CA ALA A 148 -1.79 -16.95 -7.86
C ALA A 148 -1.39 -17.48 -9.25
N LYS A 149 -1.29 -18.79 -9.39
CA LYS A 149 -0.95 -19.43 -10.68
C LYS A 149 -1.91 -18.99 -11.80
N THR A 150 -3.18 -18.82 -11.49
CA THR A 150 -4.20 -18.33 -12.44
C THR A 150 -3.94 -16.91 -12.93
N MET A 151 -3.18 -16.11 -12.20
CA MET A 151 -2.82 -14.74 -12.58
C MET A 151 -1.51 -14.71 -13.35
N THR A 152 -0.52 -15.46 -12.90
CA THR A 152 0.87 -15.37 -13.39
C THR A 152 1.26 -16.48 -14.36
N GLY A 153 0.49 -17.58 -14.42
CA GLY A 153 0.88 -18.80 -15.14
C GLY A 153 1.91 -19.67 -14.42
N GLN A 154 2.55 -19.17 -13.35
CA GLN A 154 3.68 -19.83 -12.69
C GLN A 154 3.35 -20.37 -11.30
N ASN A 155 3.96 -21.50 -10.92
CA ASN A 155 3.90 -22.01 -9.55
C ASN A 155 4.80 -21.21 -8.61
N ARG A 156 4.50 -21.25 -7.28
CA ARG A 156 5.26 -20.53 -6.26
C ARG A 156 6.77 -20.83 -6.26
N LYS A 157 7.17 -22.05 -6.67
CA LYS A 157 8.59 -22.47 -6.73
C LYS A 157 9.32 -21.90 -7.96
N GLU A 158 8.61 -21.62 -9.03
CA GLU A 158 9.14 -21.15 -10.31
C GLU A 158 9.28 -19.61 -10.33
N ARG A 159 8.63 -18.93 -9.40
CA ARG A 159 8.64 -17.47 -9.31
C ARG A 159 9.99 -16.96 -8.82
N LYS A 160 10.72 -16.31 -9.71
CA LYS A 160 11.88 -15.49 -9.39
C LYS A 160 11.42 -14.10 -8.90
N ILE A 161 12.35 -13.28 -8.42
CA ILE A 161 12.08 -11.90 -7.95
C ILE A 161 11.52 -11.04 -9.08
N ASP A 162 11.96 -11.28 -10.31
CA ASP A 162 11.44 -10.65 -11.52
C ASP A 162 10.59 -11.64 -12.30
N PHE A 163 9.44 -11.18 -12.81
CA PHE A 163 8.61 -11.97 -13.70
C PHE A 163 9.26 -12.06 -15.07
N SER A 164 9.56 -13.29 -15.51
CA SER A 164 9.63 -13.58 -16.93
C SER A 164 8.38 -14.33 -17.33
N PHE A 165 7.74 -13.94 -18.43
CA PHE A 165 6.61 -14.65 -19.00
C PHE A 165 7.00 -15.93 -19.77
N ASP A 166 8.18 -16.48 -19.50
CA ASP A 166 8.70 -17.66 -20.18
C ASP A 166 8.05 -18.99 -19.74
N ALA A 167 6.92 -18.92 -19.03
CA ALA A 167 6.21 -20.11 -18.60
C ALA A 167 5.35 -20.68 -19.73
N GLU A 168 5.36 -21.99 -19.90
CA GLU A 168 4.48 -22.73 -20.84
C GLU A 168 2.98 -22.47 -20.60
N THR A 169 2.61 -22.01 -19.40
CA THR A 169 1.22 -21.69 -19.04
C THR A 169 1.03 -20.18 -19.01
N VAL A 170 0.25 -19.65 -19.94
CA VAL A 170 -0.13 -18.24 -19.99
C VAL A 170 -1.03 -17.90 -18.80
N GLY A 171 -0.61 -16.96 -17.98
CA GLY A 171 -1.42 -16.41 -16.88
C GLY A 171 -2.36 -15.32 -17.34
N PHE A 172 -3.29 -14.92 -16.46
CA PHE A 172 -4.28 -13.89 -16.79
C PHE A 172 -3.63 -12.57 -17.19
N TYR A 173 -2.59 -12.12 -16.50
CA TYR A 173 -1.89 -10.87 -16.83
C TYR A 173 -1.38 -10.87 -18.27
N GLN A 174 -0.72 -11.94 -18.67
CA GLN A 174 -0.20 -12.07 -20.03
C GLN A 174 -1.34 -12.19 -21.08
N SER A 175 -2.42 -12.88 -20.74
CA SER A 175 -3.57 -13.07 -21.64
C SER A 175 -4.30 -11.76 -21.98
N ILE A 176 -4.22 -10.75 -21.11
CA ILE A 176 -4.80 -9.42 -21.34
C ILE A 176 -3.80 -8.42 -21.92
N GLY A 177 -2.57 -8.85 -22.21
CA GLY A 177 -1.56 -8.05 -22.90
C GLY A 177 -0.69 -7.16 -21.99
N ILE A 178 -0.63 -7.41 -20.68
CA ILE A 178 0.31 -6.71 -19.79
C ILE A 178 1.73 -7.15 -20.09
N GLU A 179 2.61 -6.20 -20.38
CA GLU A 179 3.99 -6.46 -20.82
C GLU A 179 4.90 -6.87 -19.66
N ASP A 180 4.75 -6.20 -18.49
CA ASP A 180 5.58 -6.45 -17.32
C ASP A 180 4.77 -6.37 -16.03
N VAL A 181 5.10 -7.23 -15.06
CA VAL A 181 4.48 -7.25 -13.74
C VAL A 181 5.56 -7.15 -12.66
N GLY A 182 5.84 -5.94 -12.23
CA GLY A 182 6.74 -5.66 -11.11
C GLY A 182 6.11 -6.00 -9.77
N ARG A 183 6.94 -6.35 -8.78
CA ARG A 183 6.53 -6.62 -7.40
C ARG A 183 7.19 -5.67 -6.43
N SER A 184 6.44 -5.26 -5.42
CA SER A 184 6.99 -4.53 -4.28
C SER A 184 8.01 -5.39 -3.55
N LEU A 185 9.17 -4.81 -3.26
CA LEU A 185 10.13 -5.45 -2.35
C LEU A 185 9.52 -5.50 -0.94
N PRO A 186 9.67 -6.62 -0.22
CA PRO A 186 9.17 -6.73 1.15
C PRO A 186 9.70 -5.59 2.04
N TYR A 187 8.83 -5.04 2.88
CA TYR A 187 9.17 -3.99 3.86
C TYR A 187 9.61 -2.64 3.27
N GLN A 188 9.16 -2.29 2.06
CA GLN A 188 9.38 -0.97 1.46
C GLN A 188 8.05 -0.21 1.22
N PRO A 189 7.38 0.27 2.30
CA PRO A 189 6.05 0.90 2.21
C PRO A 189 6.04 2.22 1.42
N TRP A 190 7.20 2.84 1.20
CA TRP A 190 7.30 4.05 0.36
C TRP A 190 7.21 3.76 -1.14
N ASP A 191 7.14 2.50 -1.52
CA ASP A 191 7.17 2.06 -2.92
C ASP A 191 5.84 2.29 -3.65
N LYS A 192 4.75 2.38 -2.90
CA LYS A 192 3.40 2.48 -3.45
C LYS A 192 2.68 3.78 -3.07
N PRO A 193 2.43 4.70 -4.01
CA PRO A 193 1.59 5.87 -3.77
C PRO A 193 0.14 5.54 -3.37
N ILE A 194 -0.35 4.37 -3.75
CA ILE A 194 -1.68 3.89 -3.41
C ILE A 194 -1.89 3.74 -1.88
N GLU A 195 -0.83 3.45 -1.10
CA GLU A 195 -0.92 3.45 0.36
C GLU A 195 -1.30 4.83 0.93
N ARG A 196 -0.79 5.90 0.31
CA ARG A 196 -1.18 7.28 0.68
C ARG A 196 -2.62 7.60 0.30
N PHE A 197 -3.11 7.04 -0.79
CA PHE A 197 -4.51 7.09 -1.15
C PHE A 197 -5.37 6.40 -0.08
N PHE A 198 -5.05 5.20 0.34
CA PHE A 198 -5.78 4.49 1.39
C PHE A 198 -5.78 5.25 2.72
N LYS A 199 -4.68 5.89 3.08
CA LYS A 199 -4.68 6.82 4.22
C LYS A 199 -5.68 7.95 4.04
N THR A 200 -5.81 8.49 2.83
CA THR A 200 -6.81 9.52 2.54
C THR A 200 -8.23 8.96 2.65
N VAL A 201 -8.45 7.73 2.20
CA VAL A 201 -9.74 7.02 2.36
C VAL A 201 -10.09 6.89 3.84
N CYS A 202 -9.16 6.41 4.68
CA CYS A 202 -9.37 6.32 6.13
C CYS A 202 -9.73 7.69 6.73
N ASP A 203 -8.99 8.74 6.38
CA ASP A 203 -9.10 10.06 7.01
C ASP A 203 -10.29 10.89 6.49
N LYS A 204 -10.70 10.71 5.23
CA LYS A 204 -11.65 11.61 4.54
C LYS A 204 -12.93 10.93 4.07
N PHE A 205 -13.00 9.60 4.12
CA PHE A 205 -14.16 8.82 3.73
C PHE A 205 -14.66 7.95 4.88
N SER A 206 -13.86 7.01 5.39
CA SER A 206 -14.31 6.03 6.38
C SER A 206 -14.86 6.64 7.67
N ARG A 207 -14.36 7.80 8.08
CA ARG A 207 -14.78 8.49 9.32
C ARG A 207 -16.21 9.04 9.29
N TRP A 208 -16.82 9.15 8.11
CA TRP A 208 -18.18 9.68 7.98
C TRP A 208 -19.27 8.66 8.28
N PHE A 209 -18.90 7.38 8.36
CA PHE A 209 -19.86 6.31 8.64
C PHE A 209 -20.09 6.16 10.14
N GLU A 210 -21.35 6.04 10.56
CA GLU A 210 -21.71 5.80 11.96
C GLU A 210 -21.11 4.50 12.48
N SER A 211 -20.99 3.49 11.61
CA SER A 211 -20.35 2.20 11.88
C SER A 211 -18.80 2.24 11.87
N TYR A 212 -18.19 3.45 11.88
CA TYR A 212 -16.73 3.60 11.89
C TYR A 212 -16.08 2.96 13.13
N THR A 213 -15.10 2.08 12.91
CA THR A 213 -14.45 1.31 13.99
C THR A 213 -13.31 2.04 14.69
N GLY A 214 -12.76 3.10 14.05
CA GLY A 214 -11.47 3.69 14.43
C GLY A 214 -10.29 2.85 13.92
N THR A 215 -9.11 3.45 13.98
CA THR A 215 -7.87 2.86 13.41
C THR A 215 -7.22 1.78 14.28
N LEU A 216 -7.74 1.51 15.49
CA LEU A 216 -7.16 0.60 16.47
C LEU A 216 -7.93 -0.72 16.52
N THR A 217 -7.77 -1.54 15.49
CA THR A 217 -8.24 -2.93 15.50
C THR A 217 -7.57 -3.73 16.61
N GLY A 218 -8.36 -4.44 17.42
CA GLY A 218 -7.87 -5.25 18.56
C GLY A 218 -7.86 -4.54 19.91
N SER A 219 -8.24 -3.27 20.01
CA SER A 219 -8.37 -2.55 21.28
C SER A 219 -9.67 -2.88 22.01
N LYS A 220 -9.74 -2.54 23.33
CA LYS A 220 -11.00 -2.61 24.12
C LYS A 220 -12.12 -1.77 23.48
N THR A 221 -11.78 -0.67 22.83
CA THR A 221 -12.70 0.19 22.09
C THR A 221 -13.28 -0.52 20.86
N TYR A 222 -12.49 -1.33 20.16
CA TYR A 222 -12.96 -2.16 19.05
C TYR A 222 -14.00 -3.17 19.50
N ALA A 223 -13.74 -3.92 20.59
CA ALA A 223 -14.67 -4.92 21.12
C ALA A 223 -16.01 -4.32 21.59
N LYS A 224 -16.00 -3.10 22.14
CA LYS A 224 -17.23 -2.36 22.48
C LYS A 224 -18.02 -1.97 21.24
N ARG A 225 -17.36 -1.43 20.21
CA ARG A 225 -18.01 -1.04 18.96
C ARG A 225 -18.56 -2.23 18.19
N GLN A 226 -17.93 -3.41 18.28
CA GLN A 226 -18.47 -4.62 17.66
C GLN A 226 -19.89 -4.95 18.17
N LYS A 227 -20.14 -4.82 19.49
CA LYS A 227 -21.47 -5.02 20.07
C LYS A 227 -22.48 -3.97 19.61
N ASP A 228 -22.03 -2.74 19.38
CA ASP A 228 -22.90 -1.68 18.87
C ASP A 228 -23.24 -1.94 17.39
N VAL A 229 -22.31 -2.46 16.60
CA VAL A 229 -22.52 -2.84 15.20
C VAL A 229 -23.54 -3.96 15.04
N ASP A 230 -23.52 -4.97 15.92
CA ASP A 230 -24.52 -6.04 15.92
C ASP A 230 -25.94 -5.48 16.14
N LYS A 231 -26.10 -4.52 17.05
CA LYS A 231 -27.37 -3.81 17.25
C LYS A 231 -27.78 -2.96 16.05
N MET A 232 -26.82 -2.30 15.40
CA MET A 232 -27.08 -1.53 14.17
C MET A 232 -27.57 -2.45 13.05
N LEU A 233 -26.95 -3.65 12.93
CA LEU A 233 -27.40 -4.66 11.98
C LEU A 233 -28.83 -5.11 12.24
N GLU A 234 -29.18 -5.42 13.52
CA GLU A 234 -30.53 -5.82 13.92
C GLU A 234 -31.58 -4.74 13.63
N ARG A 235 -31.19 -3.46 13.69
CA ARG A 235 -32.09 -2.32 13.41
C ARG A 235 -32.12 -1.92 11.93
N GLY A 236 -31.30 -2.54 11.07
CA GLY A 236 -31.20 -2.17 9.67
C GLY A 236 -30.55 -0.81 9.42
N GLU A 237 -29.66 -0.38 10.34
CA GLU A 237 -28.96 0.92 10.26
C GLU A 237 -27.65 0.87 9.46
N LEU A 238 -27.19 -0.33 9.05
CA LEU A 238 -26.00 -0.50 8.24
C LEU A 238 -26.35 -0.42 6.75
N LEU A 239 -25.52 0.29 6.00
CA LEU A 239 -25.62 0.29 4.52
C LEU A 239 -25.40 -1.13 3.99
N THR A 240 -26.07 -1.47 2.90
CA THR A 240 -25.75 -2.66 2.11
C THR A 240 -24.41 -2.50 1.40
N MET A 241 -23.85 -3.58 0.88
CA MET A 241 -22.62 -3.55 0.09
C MET A 241 -22.80 -2.70 -1.17
N GLU A 242 -23.97 -2.76 -1.80
CA GLU A 242 -24.33 -2.03 -3.01
C GLU A 242 -24.44 -0.52 -2.73
N GLU A 243 -25.22 -0.13 -1.71
CA GLU A 243 -25.35 1.28 -1.29
C GLU A 243 -24.00 1.89 -0.90
N PHE A 244 -23.18 1.14 -0.18
CA PHE A 244 -21.82 1.56 0.14
C PHE A 244 -21.00 1.81 -1.13
N PHE A 245 -21.08 0.92 -2.13
CA PHE A 245 -20.29 1.05 -3.35
C PHE A 245 -20.73 2.23 -4.21
N GLU A 246 -22.00 2.58 -4.20
CA GLU A 246 -22.51 3.80 -4.83
C GLU A 246 -21.96 5.07 -4.15
N VAL A 247 -22.01 5.12 -2.80
CA VAL A 247 -21.44 6.22 -2.02
C VAL A 247 -19.93 6.33 -2.25
N TRP A 248 -19.22 5.20 -2.28
CA TRP A 248 -17.81 5.12 -2.59
C TRP A 248 -17.50 5.68 -3.99
N THR A 249 -18.20 5.23 -5.00
CA THR A 249 -17.99 5.68 -6.38
C THR A 249 -18.22 7.18 -6.51
N THR A 250 -19.31 7.68 -5.94
CA THR A 250 -19.61 9.12 -5.92
C THR A 250 -18.53 9.92 -5.24
N TRP A 251 -18.03 9.49 -4.05
CA TRP A 251 -16.97 10.18 -3.35
C TRP A 251 -15.65 10.13 -4.15
N LYS A 252 -15.30 8.98 -4.70
CA LYS A 252 -14.10 8.79 -5.52
C LYS A 252 -14.09 9.79 -6.70
N GLU A 253 -15.17 9.85 -7.45
CA GLU A 253 -15.28 10.68 -8.65
C GLU A 253 -15.40 12.17 -8.33
N THR A 254 -16.25 12.55 -7.38
CA THR A 254 -16.54 13.96 -7.10
C THR A 254 -15.59 14.65 -6.13
N LYS A 255 -14.91 13.88 -5.26
CA LYS A 255 -14.05 14.43 -4.21
C LYS A 255 -12.59 14.04 -4.38
N TYR A 256 -12.32 12.76 -4.68
CA TYR A 256 -10.93 12.32 -4.79
C TYR A 256 -10.32 12.70 -6.13
N HIS A 257 -10.96 12.38 -7.26
CA HIS A 257 -10.42 12.65 -8.58
C HIS A 257 -10.35 14.15 -8.91
N THR A 258 -11.28 14.96 -8.42
CA THR A 258 -11.34 16.39 -8.72
C THR A 258 -10.43 17.26 -7.87
N ARG A 259 -9.83 16.72 -6.80
CA ARG A 259 -8.97 17.52 -5.91
C ARG A 259 -7.57 17.69 -6.49
N VAL A 260 -6.88 18.73 -6.03
CA VAL A 260 -5.45 18.92 -6.31
C VAL A 260 -4.60 17.89 -5.56
N HIS A 261 -3.86 17.06 -6.27
CA HIS A 261 -2.91 16.12 -5.71
C HIS A 261 -1.53 16.77 -5.57
N ARG A 262 -0.99 16.84 -4.35
CA ARG A 262 0.30 17.49 -4.09
C ARG A 262 1.45 16.85 -4.86
N GLY A 263 1.38 15.54 -5.12
CA GLY A 263 2.37 14.82 -5.91
C GLY A 263 2.36 15.13 -7.42
N LEU A 264 1.33 15.86 -7.88
CA LEU A 264 1.18 16.31 -9.27
C LEU A 264 1.40 17.82 -9.43
N LYS A 265 1.78 18.54 -8.36
CA LYS A 265 1.96 20.00 -8.39
C LYS A 265 2.96 20.46 -9.42
N ASP A 266 4.04 19.71 -9.58
CA ASP A 266 5.09 20.04 -10.53
C ASP A 266 4.69 19.74 -11.99
N ALA A 267 3.65 18.95 -12.19
CA ALA A 267 3.11 18.61 -13.51
C ALA A 267 1.94 19.51 -13.95
N GLY A 268 1.49 20.45 -13.12
CA GLY A 268 0.35 21.33 -13.43
C GLY A 268 -1.00 20.60 -13.63
N ALA A 269 -1.03 19.30 -13.39
CA ALA A 269 -2.18 18.46 -13.65
C ALA A 269 -3.23 18.63 -12.56
N LYS A 270 -4.33 19.30 -12.92
CA LYS A 270 -5.63 19.06 -12.33
C LYS A 270 -6.27 17.92 -13.13
N TRP A 271 -6.81 16.92 -12.44
CA TRP A 271 -7.81 16.08 -13.07
C TRP A 271 -9.01 16.97 -13.43
N VAL A 272 -9.22 17.14 -14.70
CA VAL A 272 -10.49 17.63 -15.24
C VAL A 272 -11.09 16.40 -15.92
N THR A 273 -12.14 15.88 -15.32
CA THR A 273 -13.01 14.89 -15.96
C THR A 273 -13.61 15.51 -17.23
#